data_e78a546e32d6540610428822c6139c07
#
_entry.id   e78a546e32d6540610428822c6139c07
#
_cell.length_a   1.000
_cell.length_b   1.000
_cell.length_c   1.000
_cell.angle_alpha   90.00
_cell.angle_beta   90.00
_cell.angle_gamma   90.00
#
_symmetry.space_group_name_H-M   'P 1'
#
loop_
_entity.id
_entity.type
_entity.pdbx_description
1 polymer ?
#
loop_
_entity_poly.entity_id
_entity_poly.type
_entity_poly.pdbx_seq_one_letter_code
_entity_poly.pdbx_strand_id
1 'polypeptide(L)'
;MTTKQRAALRSMCNTMEPVLQIGKDGITDNLVKQCWDALEARELIKVNVQKNAPFNAFDACQALCERVHAEPVQCIGNRFSIYRQARENSKIRLEDM
;
A
#
# COMPACT_ATOMS: atom_id res chain seq x y z
N MET A 1 0.11 8.47 -12.20
CA MET A 1 1.50 8.39 -11.68
C MET A 1 2.44 8.05 -12.83
N THR A 2 3.53 8.79 -12.96
CA THR A 2 4.54 8.52 -14.00
C THR A 2 5.48 7.40 -13.58
N THR A 3 6.22 6.84 -14.54
CA THR A 3 7.25 5.84 -14.27
C THR A 3 8.31 6.37 -13.31
N LYS A 4 8.71 7.63 -13.51
CA LYS A 4 9.69 8.28 -12.65
C LYS A 4 9.18 8.42 -11.21
N GLN A 5 7.93 8.84 -11.05
CA GLN A 5 7.31 8.96 -9.73
C GLN A 5 7.20 7.61 -9.03
N ARG A 6 6.82 6.57 -9.77
CA ARG A 6 6.73 5.22 -9.22
C ARG A 6 8.11 4.71 -8.78
N ALA A 7 9.14 4.97 -9.57
CA ALA A 7 10.51 4.58 -9.22
C ALA A 7 10.98 5.27 -7.93
N ALA A 8 10.65 6.55 -7.76
CA ALA A 8 10.99 7.29 -6.54
C ALA A 8 10.27 6.69 -5.33
N LEU A 9 8.99 6.35 -5.48
CA LEU A 9 8.22 5.74 -4.38
C LEU A 9 8.76 4.35 -4.03
N ARG A 10 9.17 3.55 -5.03
CA ARG A 10 9.79 2.24 -4.76
C ARG A 10 11.07 2.38 -3.94
N SER A 11 11.87 3.38 -4.26
CA SER A 11 13.09 3.66 -3.51
C SER A 11 12.77 3.95 -2.04
N MET A 12 11.72 4.72 -1.78
CA MET A 12 11.28 5.00 -0.41
C MET A 12 10.78 3.75 0.31
N CYS A 13 10.10 2.84 -0.41
CA CYS A 13 9.56 1.62 0.18
C CYS A 13 10.61 0.64 0.66
N ASN A 14 11.79 0.64 0.05
CA ASN A 14 12.80 -0.39 0.30
C ASN A 14 13.25 -0.46 1.75
N THR A 15 13.18 0.64 2.48
CA THR A 15 13.57 0.71 3.89
C THR A 15 12.39 0.74 4.84
N MET A 16 11.17 0.67 4.33
CA MET A 16 9.97 0.75 5.15
C MET A 16 9.58 -0.62 5.70
N GLU A 17 9.05 -0.62 6.92
CA GLU A 17 8.47 -1.80 7.53
C GLU A 17 6.98 -1.89 7.20
N PRO A 18 6.42 -3.11 7.10
CA PRO A 18 4.98 -3.26 6.91
C PRO A 18 4.20 -2.67 8.08
N VAL A 19 3.14 -1.92 7.77
CA VAL A 19 2.26 -1.35 8.78
C VAL A 19 0.95 -2.12 8.91
N LEU A 20 0.67 -3.02 7.96
CA LEU A 20 -0.53 -3.85 7.96
C LEU A 20 -0.17 -5.29 7.64
N GLN A 21 -0.99 -6.22 8.15
CA GLN A 21 -0.86 -7.66 7.90
C GLN A 21 -2.19 -8.18 7.36
N ILE A 22 -2.14 -8.93 6.27
CA ILE A 22 -3.33 -9.62 5.74
C ILE A 22 -3.17 -11.10 6.08
N GLY A 23 -4.09 -11.61 6.90
CA GLY A 23 -4.07 -13.00 7.36
C GLY A 23 -5.15 -13.85 6.72
N LYS A 24 -5.54 -14.92 7.42
CA LYS A 24 -6.49 -15.92 6.92
C LYS A 24 -7.87 -15.36 6.58
N ASP A 25 -8.28 -14.27 7.21
CA ASP A 25 -9.59 -13.66 6.97
C ASP A 25 -9.60 -12.76 5.74
N GLY A 26 -8.45 -12.57 5.11
CA GLY A 26 -8.34 -11.79 3.88
C GLY A 26 -8.53 -10.29 4.12
N ILE A 27 -9.22 -9.66 3.17
CA ILE A 27 -9.46 -8.21 3.22
C ILE A 27 -10.82 -7.98 3.86
N THR A 28 -10.80 -7.76 5.17
CA THR A 28 -12.01 -7.47 5.96
C THR A 28 -12.31 -5.98 5.94
N ASP A 29 -13.52 -5.61 6.33
CA ASP A 29 -13.88 -4.18 6.46
C ASP A 29 -12.98 -3.47 7.46
N ASN A 30 -12.61 -4.15 8.54
CA ASN A 30 -11.70 -3.59 9.53
C ASN A 30 -10.31 -3.34 8.95
N LEU A 31 -9.80 -4.26 8.14
CA LEU A 31 -8.52 -4.08 7.46
C LEU A 31 -8.57 -2.90 6.49
N VAL A 32 -9.68 -2.78 5.74
CA VAL A 32 -9.87 -1.65 4.82
C VAL A 32 -9.82 -0.34 5.57
N LYS A 33 -10.48 -0.26 6.72
CA LYS A 33 -10.46 0.94 7.55
C LYS A 33 -9.06 1.27 8.06
N GLN A 34 -8.34 0.25 8.54
CA GLN A 34 -6.96 0.43 8.99
C GLN A 34 -6.07 0.92 7.85
N CYS A 35 -6.26 0.37 6.65
CA CYS A 35 -5.51 0.77 5.47
C CYS A 35 -5.81 2.23 5.11
N TRP A 36 -7.07 2.60 5.12
CA TRP A 36 -7.50 3.96 4.85
C TRP A 36 -6.84 4.95 5.80
N ASP A 37 -6.88 4.65 7.10
CA ASP A 37 -6.29 5.51 8.12
C ASP A 37 -4.77 5.61 7.95
N ALA A 38 -4.11 4.49 7.62
CA ALA A 38 -2.67 4.47 7.40
C ALA A 38 -2.27 5.33 6.19
N LEU A 39 -3.05 5.26 5.10
CA LEU A 39 -2.80 6.06 3.90
C LEU A 39 -3.02 7.54 4.18
N GLU A 40 -4.03 7.90 4.94
CA GLU A 40 -4.24 9.31 5.33
C GLU A 40 -3.08 9.84 6.18
N ALA A 41 -2.51 8.99 7.04
CA ALA A 41 -1.41 9.40 7.90
C ALA A 41 -0.06 9.42 7.21
N ARG A 42 0.18 8.49 6.26
CA ARG A 42 1.52 8.23 5.72
C ARG A 42 1.63 8.36 4.20
N GLU A 43 0.53 8.24 3.47
CA GLU A 43 0.42 8.26 2.01
C GLU A 43 1.07 7.06 1.31
N LEU A 44 2.24 6.62 1.74
CA LEU A 44 2.94 5.44 1.22
C LEU A 44 3.07 4.43 2.35
N ILE A 45 2.54 3.23 2.13
CA ILE A 45 2.57 2.18 3.15
C ILE A 45 2.98 0.84 2.52
N LYS A 46 3.50 -0.03 3.37
CA LYS A 46 3.85 -1.39 3.00
C LYS A 46 2.94 -2.36 3.75
N VAL A 47 2.49 -3.40 3.06
CA VAL A 47 1.58 -4.41 3.61
C VAL A 47 2.21 -5.79 3.44
N ASN A 48 2.13 -6.61 4.48
CA ASN A 48 2.61 -7.99 4.44
C ASN A 48 1.43 -8.95 4.33
N VAL A 49 1.52 -9.91 3.40
CA VAL A 49 0.50 -10.95 3.22
C VAL A 49 1.02 -12.22 3.85
N GLN A 50 0.32 -12.71 4.88
CA GLN A 50 0.73 -13.91 5.61
C GLN A 50 0.48 -15.15 4.77
N LYS A 51 1.19 -16.25 5.07
CA LYS A 51 1.09 -17.49 4.30
C LYS A 51 -0.30 -18.10 4.30
N ASN A 52 -1.06 -17.87 5.36
CA ASN A 52 -2.42 -18.41 5.50
C ASN A 52 -3.50 -17.51 4.90
N ALA A 53 -3.11 -16.42 4.23
CA ALA A 53 -4.07 -15.57 3.52
C ALA A 53 -4.68 -16.33 2.33
N PRO A 54 -5.94 -16.01 1.96
CA PRO A 54 -6.62 -16.75 0.88
C PRO A 54 -6.15 -16.39 -0.54
N PHE A 55 -5.19 -15.48 -0.67
CA PHE A 55 -4.68 -15.03 -1.97
C PHE A 55 -3.22 -14.61 -1.84
N ASN A 56 -2.55 -14.45 -2.99
CA ASN A 56 -1.17 -14.01 -3.01
C ASN A 56 -1.08 -12.48 -2.88
N ALA A 57 0.16 -11.98 -2.75
CA ALA A 57 0.38 -10.55 -2.54
C ALA A 57 -0.08 -9.70 -3.73
N PHE A 58 0.09 -10.20 -4.95
CA PHE A 58 -0.33 -9.45 -6.15
C PHE A 58 -1.85 -9.25 -6.16
N ASP A 59 -2.62 -10.31 -5.96
CA ASP A 59 -4.08 -10.24 -5.94
C ASP A 59 -4.59 -9.41 -4.76
N ALA A 60 -3.96 -9.55 -3.59
CA ALA A 60 -4.29 -8.75 -2.42
C ALA A 60 -4.06 -7.27 -2.67
N CYS A 61 -2.95 -6.93 -3.32
CA CYS A 61 -2.62 -5.55 -3.67
C CYS A 61 -3.69 -4.94 -4.57
N GLN A 62 -4.08 -5.66 -5.63
CA GLN A 62 -5.11 -5.18 -6.56
C GLN A 62 -6.45 -4.97 -5.86
N ALA A 63 -6.88 -5.93 -5.07
CA ALA A 63 -8.16 -5.85 -4.37
C ALA A 63 -8.18 -4.70 -3.35
N LEU A 64 -7.10 -4.56 -2.59
CA LEU A 64 -7.04 -3.51 -1.57
C LEU A 64 -6.98 -2.11 -2.22
N CYS A 65 -6.20 -1.97 -3.30
CA CYS A 65 -6.12 -0.70 -4.01
C CYS A 65 -7.49 -0.23 -4.53
N GLU A 66 -8.30 -1.16 -5.03
CA GLU A 66 -9.66 -0.83 -5.48
C GLU A 66 -10.52 -0.32 -4.32
N ARG A 67 -10.41 -0.96 -3.14
CA ARG A 67 -11.23 -0.60 -1.99
C ARG A 67 -10.85 0.76 -1.40
N VAL A 68 -9.58 1.14 -1.43
CA VAL A 68 -9.09 2.36 -0.79
C VAL A 68 -8.67 3.43 -1.79
N HIS A 69 -8.87 3.21 -3.08
CA HIS A 69 -8.52 4.14 -4.15
C HIS A 69 -7.04 4.50 -4.16
N ALA A 70 -6.20 3.49 -3.93
CA ALA A 70 -4.76 3.66 -3.93
C ALA A 70 -4.16 3.12 -5.23
N GLU A 71 -2.89 3.46 -5.47
CA GLU A 71 -2.13 2.96 -6.62
C GLU A 71 -1.07 1.99 -6.15
N PRO A 72 -0.89 0.85 -6.86
CA PRO A 72 0.17 -0.08 -6.53
C PRO A 72 1.53 0.51 -6.90
N VAL A 73 2.50 0.38 -6.01
CA VAL A 73 3.85 0.87 -6.21
C VAL A 73 4.80 -0.28 -6.51
N GLN A 74 4.74 -1.33 -5.68
CA GLN A 74 5.67 -2.44 -5.77
C GLN A 74 5.05 -3.67 -5.12
N CYS A 75 5.35 -4.85 -5.70
CA CYS A 75 4.96 -6.12 -5.10
C CYS A 75 6.16 -7.07 -5.22
N ILE A 76 6.73 -7.45 -4.09
CA ILE A 76 7.89 -8.35 -4.03
C ILE A 76 7.60 -9.44 -2.99
N GLY A 77 7.61 -10.69 -3.43
CA GLY A 77 7.35 -11.83 -2.55
C GLY A 77 5.96 -11.74 -1.95
N ASN A 78 5.88 -11.76 -0.63
CA ASN A 78 4.62 -11.68 0.10
C ASN A 78 4.32 -10.28 0.65
N ARG A 79 5.00 -9.25 0.13
CA ARG A 79 4.80 -7.87 0.55
C ARG A 79 4.50 -6.99 -0.65
N PHE A 80 3.68 -5.96 -0.43
CA PHE A 80 3.43 -4.96 -1.45
C PHE A 80 3.36 -3.57 -0.83
N SER A 81 3.56 -2.57 -1.67
CA SER A 81 3.49 -1.17 -1.27
C SER A 81 2.48 -0.45 -2.14
N ILE A 82 1.71 0.43 -1.52
CA ILE A 82 0.67 1.21 -2.20
C ILE A 82 0.76 2.67 -1.77
N TYR A 83 0.27 3.55 -2.64
CA TYR A 83 0.32 4.99 -2.45
C TYR A 83 -1.04 5.62 -2.71
N ARG A 84 -1.42 6.58 -1.86
CA ARG A 84 -2.55 7.45 -2.09
C ARG A 84 -2.26 8.80 -1.44
N GLN A 85 -2.43 9.90 -2.19
CA GLN A 85 -2.24 11.22 -1.63
C GLN A 85 -3.28 11.47 -0.53
N ALA A 86 -2.81 11.97 0.63
CA ALA A 86 -3.71 12.32 1.73
C ALA A 86 -4.56 13.51 1.34
N ARG A 87 -5.80 13.55 1.84
CA ARG A 87 -6.73 14.65 1.56
C ARG A 87 -6.28 15.95 2.20
N GLU A 88 -5.66 15.83 3.39
CA GLU A 88 -5.14 16.97 4.13
C GLU A 88 -3.71 16.69 4.53
N ASN A 89 -2.87 17.72 4.55
CA ASN A 89 -1.48 17.62 4.99
C ASN A 89 -0.67 16.58 4.21
N SER A 90 -0.75 16.66 2.87
CA SER A 90 0.03 15.78 2.01
C SER A 90 1.52 15.89 2.35
N LYS A 91 2.18 14.73 2.54
CA LYS A 91 3.58 14.63 2.98
C LYS A 91 4.53 14.31 1.85
N ILE A 92 4.03 13.65 0.81
CA ILE A 92 4.83 13.25 -0.35
C ILE A 92 4.37 14.07 -1.54
N ARG A 93 5.27 14.83 -2.13
CA ARG A 93 4.96 15.67 -3.28
C ARG A 93 5.47 15.00 -4.55
N LEU A 94 4.55 14.39 -5.28
CA LEU A 94 4.89 13.70 -6.52
C LEU A 94 5.42 14.67 -7.58
N GLU A 95 4.95 15.90 -7.57
CA GLU A 95 5.40 16.91 -8.53
C GLU A 95 6.87 17.27 -8.37
N ASP A 96 7.47 16.98 -7.23
CA ASP A 96 8.89 17.24 -6.96
C ASP A 96 9.78 16.05 -7.32
N MET A 97 9.22 14.97 -7.87
CA MET A 97 9.94 13.75 -8.19
C MET A 97 10.21 13.58 -9.67
#